data_083ec93f1fd640350d53f168280de024
#
_entry.id   083ec93f1fd640350d53f168280de024
#
_cell.length_a   1.000
_cell.length_b   1.000
_cell.length_c   1.000
_cell.angle_alpha   90.00
_cell.angle_beta   90.00
_cell.angle_gamma   90.00
#
_symmetry.space_group_name_H-M   'P 1'
#
loop_
_entity.id
_entity.type
_entity.pdbx_description
1 polymer ?
#
loop_
_entity_poly.entity_id
_entity_poly.type
_entity_poly.pdbx_seq_one_letter_code
_entity_poly.pdbx_strand_id
1 'polypeptide(L)'
;TATGIHVRVLEEAEEARLTYLAVRDILEADGLLNARNVAVLEIGSGGTILLYLKNGKVTVAQSFHGGVLRTREMLEAGGGAGPRLKGLFKAYASELVEQIQQAIPREKVAALVVMGAGARFAAEQAAGEEQGPDPRVTRAPAARLAELADQLAPLPPDALVRRYKMTFQDATAVAPGIMTIAQAARALKVRDVRIVQATLRDGLLRDMALREHRSEGFEEQVVYSAEMLAARYGAEPAHYRNVEAASLALFDELQEEHQLHGHER
;
A
#
# COMPACT_ATOMS: atom_id res chain seq x y z
N THR A 1 11.42 -20.42 -20.81
CA THR A 1 12.40 -19.74 -19.96
C THR A 1 13.55 -20.68 -19.68
N ALA A 2 14.81 -20.24 -19.80
CA ALA A 2 16.00 -21.07 -19.62
C ALA A 2 16.13 -21.70 -18.22
N THR A 3 15.39 -21.18 -17.24
CA THR A 3 15.43 -21.62 -15.83
C THR A 3 14.26 -22.50 -15.40
N GLY A 4 13.23 -22.69 -16.26
CA GLY A 4 12.00 -23.38 -15.87
C GLY A 4 11.12 -22.61 -14.87
N ILE A 5 11.52 -21.37 -14.47
CA ILE A 5 10.74 -20.54 -13.56
C ILE A 5 9.65 -19.81 -14.35
N HIS A 6 8.40 -19.99 -13.95
CA HIS A 6 7.27 -19.26 -14.47
C HIS A 6 7.09 -17.95 -13.70
N VAL A 7 7.21 -16.82 -14.40
CA VAL A 7 6.98 -15.49 -13.83
C VAL A 7 5.57 -15.05 -14.19
N ARG A 8 4.78 -14.65 -13.20
CA ARG A 8 3.46 -14.07 -13.38
C ARG A 8 3.46 -12.63 -12.87
N VAL A 9 2.88 -11.73 -13.64
CA VAL A 9 2.63 -10.36 -13.22
C VAL A 9 1.35 -10.36 -12.38
N LEU A 10 1.40 -9.72 -11.22
CA LEU A 10 0.23 -9.54 -10.37
C LEU A 10 -0.70 -8.48 -10.97
N GLU A 11 -1.99 -8.74 -10.93
CA GLU A 11 -3.00 -7.72 -11.23
C GLU A 11 -3.13 -6.73 -10.06
N GLU A 12 -3.52 -5.48 -10.36
CA GLU A 12 -3.62 -4.42 -9.33
C GLU A 12 -4.52 -4.80 -8.15
N ALA A 13 -5.64 -5.50 -8.41
CA ALA A 13 -6.53 -5.96 -7.35
C ALA A 13 -5.88 -7.03 -6.46
N GLU A 14 -5.08 -7.91 -7.06
CA GLU A 14 -4.33 -8.93 -6.32
C GLU A 14 -3.20 -8.28 -5.50
N GLU A 15 -2.50 -7.31 -6.06
CA GLU A 15 -1.46 -6.55 -5.36
C GLU A 15 -2.04 -5.79 -4.17
N ALA A 16 -3.19 -5.12 -4.33
CA ALA A 16 -3.90 -4.44 -3.25
C ALA A 16 -4.35 -5.41 -2.14
N ARG A 17 -4.85 -6.59 -2.51
CA ARG A 17 -5.22 -7.64 -1.57
C ARG A 17 -4.02 -8.14 -0.78
N LEU A 18 -2.90 -8.43 -1.44
CA LEU A 18 -1.66 -8.86 -0.79
C LEU A 18 -1.10 -7.76 0.13
N THR A 19 -1.20 -6.50 -0.27
CA THR A 19 -0.84 -5.35 0.59
C THR A 19 -1.69 -5.33 1.87
N TYR A 20 -3.00 -5.56 1.76
CA TYR A 20 -3.87 -5.66 2.93
C TYR A 20 -3.47 -6.82 3.85
N LEU A 21 -3.22 -8.01 3.27
CA LEU A 21 -2.74 -9.17 4.01
C LEU A 21 -1.44 -8.90 4.75
N ALA A 22 -0.51 -8.19 4.13
CA ALA A 22 0.77 -7.86 4.73
C ALA A 22 0.62 -7.04 6.03
N VAL A 23 -0.41 -6.20 6.13
CA VAL A 23 -0.56 -5.26 7.25
C VAL A 23 -1.68 -5.61 8.21
N ARG A 24 -2.63 -6.47 7.87
CA ARG A 24 -3.85 -6.73 8.63
C ARG A 24 -3.60 -7.03 10.10
N ASP A 25 -2.76 -8.03 10.40
CA ASP A 25 -2.49 -8.43 11.79
C ASP A 25 -1.73 -7.36 12.58
N ILE A 26 -0.92 -6.57 11.87
CA ILE A 26 -0.19 -5.45 12.45
C ILE A 26 -1.18 -4.34 12.81
N LEU A 27 -2.15 -4.04 11.93
CA LEU A 27 -3.21 -3.07 12.19
C LEU A 27 -4.11 -3.52 13.34
N GLU A 28 -4.39 -4.82 13.45
CA GLU A 28 -5.14 -5.39 14.55
C GLU A 28 -4.40 -5.23 15.87
N ALA A 29 -3.13 -5.62 15.93
CA ALA A 29 -2.29 -5.52 17.11
C ALA A 29 -2.04 -4.06 17.57
N ASP A 30 -1.95 -3.10 16.62
CA ASP A 30 -1.85 -1.65 16.93
C ASP A 30 -3.24 -1.01 17.21
N GLY A 31 -4.32 -1.80 17.21
CA GLY A 31 -5.69 -1.34 17.49
C GLY A 31 -6.31 -0.51 16.35
N LEU A 32 -5.71 -0.50 15.17
CA LEU A 32 -6.13 0.33 14.05
C LEU A 32 -7.28 -0.26 13.24
N LEU A 33 -7.52 -1.57 13.29
CA LEU A 33 -8.68 -2.18 12.63
C LEU A 33 -10.00 -1.66 13.20
N ASN A 34 -10.03 -1.31 14.49
CA ASN A 34 -11.18 -0.70 15.13
C ASN A 34 -11.24 0.83 14.93
N ALA A 35 -10.23 1.43 14.34
CA ALA A 35 -10.23 2.85 14.04
C ALA A 35 -11.21 3.16 12.90
N ARG A 36 -11.84 4.33 12.99
CA ARG A 36 -12.95 4.70 12.09
C ARG A 36 -12.52 4.80 10.62
N ASN A 37 -11.36 5.42 10.37
CA ASN A 37 -10.86 5.73 9.03
C ASN A 37 -9.33 5.61 9.00
N VAL A 38 -8.80 4.61 8.33
CA VAL A 38 -7.36 4.37 8.21
C VAL A 38 -6.97 4.39 6.73
N ALA A 39 -5.98 5.19 6.40
CA ALA A 39 -5.34 5.14 5.08
C ALA A 39 -4.04 4.34 5.17
N VAL A 40 -3.86 3.37 4.31
CA VAL A 40 -2.61 2.61 4.14
C VAL A 40 -2.03 2.95 2.79
N LEU A 41 -0.76 3.37 2.76
CA LEU A 41 -0.01 3.61 1.53
C LEU A 41 1.16 2.63 1.44
N GLU A 42 1.18 1.84 0.39
CA GLU A 42 2.35 1.10 -0.05
C GLU A 42 3.03 1.91 -1.15
N ILE A 43 4.27 2.34 -0.90
CA ILE A 43 5.06 3.13 -1.85
C ILE A 43 6.06 2.21 -2.52
N GLY A 44 5.70 1.74 -3.71
CA GLY A 44 6.49 0.82 -4.51
C GLY A 44 7.48 1.52 -5.44
N SER A 45 8.25 0.72 -6.17
CA SER A 45 9.20 1.21 -7.17
C SER A 45 8.51 1.81 -8.40
N GLY A 46 7.47 1.15 -8.90
CA GLY A 46 6.72 1.52 -10.11
C GLY A 46 5.41 2.24 -9.85
N GLY A 47 4.80 2.03 -8.70
CA GLY A 47 3.50 2.59 -8.32
C GLY A 47 3.33 2.81 -6.83
N THR A 48 2.21 3.38 -6.46
CA THR A 48 1.78 3.55 -5.07
C THR A 48 0.38 2.97 -4.93
N ILE A 49 0.16 2.13 -3.92
CA ILE A 49 -1.15 1.55 -3.60
C ILE A 49 -1.74 2.28 -2.41
N LEU A 50 -2.99 2.70 -2.55
CA LEU A 50 -3.82 3.21 -1.48
C LEU A 50 -4.84 2.14 -1.08
N LEU A 51 -4.88 1.82 0.22
CA LEU A 51 -6.04 1.17 0.83
C LEU A 51 -6.67 2.15 1.81
N TYR A 52 -7.99 2.32 1.74
CA TYR A 52 -8.72 3.09 2.72
C TYR A 52 -9.69 2.19 3.47
N LEU A 53 -9.48 2.08 4.76
CA LEU A 53 -10.26 1.22 5.63
C LEU A 53 -11.23 2.06 6.45
N LYS A 54 -12.49 1.62 6.50
CA LYS A 54 -13.53 2.17 7.35
C LYS A 54 -14.03 1.07 8.29
N ASN A 55 -13.82 1.25 9.59
CA ASN A 55 -14.15 0.25 10.61
C ASN A 55 -13.56 -1.14 10.28
N GLY A 56 -12.28 -1.17 9.92
CA GLY A 56 -11.53 -2.39 9.60
C GLY A 56 -11.79 -3.01 8.23
N LYS A 57 -12.78 -2.52 7.48
CA LYS A 57 -13.10 -3.00 6.13
C LYS A 57 -12.49 -2.08 5.08
N VAL A 58 -11.83 -2.64 4.09
CA VAL A 58 -11.32 -1.89 2.95
C VAL A 58 -12.48 -1.41 2.10
N THR A 59 -12.61 -0.10 1.94
CA THR A 59 -13.69 0.53 1.16
C THR A 59 -13.17 1.22 -0.10
N VAL A 60 -11.85 1.48 -0.16
CA VAL A 60 -11.16 1.93 -1.38
C VAL A 60 -9.85 1.17 -1.47
N ALA A 61 -9.55 0.63 -2.65
CA ALA A 61 -8.24 0.16 -3.02
C ALA A 61 -7.94 0.66 -4.43
N GLN A 62 -6.86 1.41 -4.57
CA GLN A 62 -6.51 2.05 -5.83
C GLN A 62 -4.99 2.09 -6.00
N SER A 63 -4.53 1.79 -7.21
CA SER A 63 -3.13 1.91 -7.61
C SER A 63 -2.93 3.21 -8.40
N PHE A 64 -1.82 3.88 -8.13
CA PHE A 64 -1.38 5.08 -8.81
C PHE A 64 -0.05 4.83 -9.50
N HIS A 65 0.09 5.29 -10.72
CA HIS A 65 1.35 5.21 -11.49
C HIS A 65 2.37 6.24 -11.00
N GLY A 66 2.80 6.10 -9.74
CA GLY A 66 3.67 7.04 -9.06
C GLY A 66 4.58 6.34 -8.05
N GLY A 67 5.55 5.54 -8.56
CA GLY A 67 6.56 4.89 -7.74
C GLY A 67 7.87 5.67 -7.67
N VAL A 68 8.71 5.34 -6.69
CA VAL A 68 9.92 6.11 -6.39
C VAL A 68 11.00 6.05 -7.48
N LEU A 69 11.18 4.91 -8.14
CA LEU A 69 12.16 4.77 -9.22
C LEU A 69 11.70 5.50 -10.47
N ARG A 70 10.45 5.33 -10.85
CA ARG A 70 9.88 6.01 -12.01
C ARG A 70 9.91 7.52 -11.84
N THR A 71 9.59 8.01 -10.65
CA THR A 71 9.71 9.44 -10.31
C THR A 71 11.12 9.93 -10.54
N ARG A 72 12.10 9.20 -10.04
CA ARG A 72 13.49 9.58 -10.15
C ARG A 72 13.98 9.58 -11.58
N GLU A 73 13.76 8.51 -12.34
CA GLU A 73 14.16 8.40 -13.74
C GLU A 73 13.60 9.54 -14.59
N MET A 74 12.32 9.88 -14.42
CA MET A 74 11.68 11.00 -15.10
C MET A 74 12.35 12.34 -14.76
N LEU A 75 12.69 12.56 -13.48
CA LEU A 75 13.25 13.82 -13.02
C LEU A 75 14.73 13.97 -13.41
N GLU A 76 15.49 12.89 -13.41
CA GLU A 76 16.88 12.87 -13.88
C GLU A 76 16.96 13.05 -15.39
N ALA A 77 16.11 12.40 -16.16
CA ALA A 77 16.00 12.60 -17.61
C ALA A 77 15.64 14.07 -17.98
N GLY A 78 14.86 14.74 -17.11
CA GLY A 78 14.55 16.17 -17.23
C GLY A 78 15.66 17.14 -16.77
N GLY A 79 16.85 16.62 -16.45
CA GLY A 79 18.01 17.44 -16.04
C GLY A 79 17.90 17.99 -14.60
N GLY A 80 17.13 17.33 -13.74
CA GLY A 80 17.03 17.69 -12.31
C GLY A 80 18.28 17.30 -11.53
N ALA A 81 18.93 18.27 -10.86
CA ALA A 81 20.06 18.04 -9.98
C ALA A 81 20.04 19.01 -8.78
N GLY A 82 20.62 18.60 -7.65
CA GLY A 82 20.76 19.44 -6.47
C GLY A 82 19.45 20.04 -5.96
N PRO A 83 19.39 21.34 -5.62
CA PRO A 83 18.19 21.99 -5.08
C PRO A 83 16.97 21.93 -6.00
N ARG A 84 17.19 21.92 -7.32
CA ARG A 84 16.11 21.78 -8.31
C ARG A 84 15.42 20.44 -8.18
N LEU A 85 16.18 19.37 -7.89
CA LEU A 85 15.64 18.02 -7.71
C LEU A 85 14.65 17.97 -6.54
N LYS A 86 14.95 18.66 -5.44
CA LYS A 86 14.03 18.79 -4.30
C LYS A 86 12.68 19.40 -4.72
N GLY A 87 12.69 20.48 -5.49
CA GLY A 87 11.48 21.12 -5.99
C GLY A 87 10.65 20.19 -6.86
N LEU A 88 11.31 19.43 -7.73
CA LEU A 88 10.67 18.45 -8.60
C LEU A 88 10.07 17.27 -7.82
N PHE A 89 10.80 16.70 -6.85
CA PHE A 89 10.25 15.65 -5.98
C PHE A 89 9.00 16.12 -5.23
N LYS A 90 9.06 17.35 -4.71
CA LYS A 90 7.94 17.95 -4.00
C LYS A 90 6.71 18.13 -4.90
N ALA A 91 6.89 18.65 -6.10
CA ALA A 91 5.82 18.86 -7.06
C ALA A 91 5.16 17.53 -7.43
N TYR A 92 5.96 16.53 -7.78
CA TYR A 92 5.47 15.21 -8.13
C TYR A 92 4.76 14.51 -6.97
N ALA A 93 5.34 14.55 -5.76
CA ALA A 93 4.69 13.99 -4.59
C ALA A 93 3.37 14.70 -4.27
N SER A 94 3.28 16.02 -4.48
CA SER A 94 2.04 16.77 -4.30
C SER A 94 0.96 16.36 -5.29
N GLU A 95 1.31 16.19 -6.56
CA GLU A 95 0.37 15.71 -7.59
C GLU A 95 -0.17 14.31 -7.26
N LEU A 96 0.71 13.36 -6.91
CA LEU A 96 0.30 12.03 -6.47
C LEU A 96 -0.62 12.09 -5.25
N VAL A 97 -0.29 12.92 -4.27
CA VAL A 97 -1.07 13.06 -3.03
C VAL A 97 -2.43 13.72 -3.30
N GLU A 98 -2.53 14.64 -4.26
CA GLU A 98 -3.82 15.19 -4.69
C GLU A 98 -4.72 14.10 -5.29
N GLN A 99 -4.18 13.20 -6.10
CA GLN A 99 -4.92 12.04 -6.62
C GLN A 99 -5.37 11.12 -5.48
N ILE A 100 -4.50 10.85 -4.51
CA ILE A 100 -4.83 10.07 -3.31
C ILE A 100 -5.96 10.74 -2.52
N GLN A 101 -5.91 12.06 -2.32
CA GLN A 101 -6.98 12.79 -1.62
C GLN A 101 -8.33 12.73 -2.35
N GLN A 102 -8.33 12.73 -3.68
CA GLN A 102 -9.55 12.60 -4.49
C GLN A 102 -10.17 11.19 -4.38
N ALA A 103 -9.35 10.18 -4.18
CA ALA A 103 -9.79 8.79 -4.02
C ALA A 103 -10.34 8.48 -2.62
N ILE A 104 -9.95 9.25 -1.60
CA ILE A 104 -10.40 9.05 -0.22
C ILE A 104 -11.71 9.83 0.02
N PRO A 105 -12.71 9.24 0.70
CA PRO A 105 -13.90 9.97 1.16
C PRO A 105 -13.52 11.22 1.96
N ARG A 106 -14.31 12.30 1.86
CA ARG A 106 -14.05 13.59 2.55
C ARG A 106 -14.16 13.52 4.08
N GLU A 107 -13.94 12.35 4.65
CA GLU A 107 -13.93 12.13 6.09
C GLU A 107 -12.50 12.31 6.64
N LYS A 108 -12.41 12.68 7.93
CA LYS A 108 -11.10 12.82 8.57
C LYS A 108 -10.40 11.45 8.67
N VAL A 109 -9.19 11.35 8.15
CA VAL A 109 -8.31 10.18 8.33
C VAL A 109 -7.83 10.16 9.78
N ALA A 110 -8.10 9.08 10.49
CA ALA A 110 -7.68 8.90 11.89
C ALA A 110 -6.21 8.45 11.99
N ALA A 111 -5.75 7.65 11.02
CA ALA A 111 -4.38 7.18 10.96
C ALA A 111 -3.91 7.03 9.50
N LEU A 112 -2.64 7.38 9.27
CA LEU A 112 -1.91 7.08 8.04
C LEU A 112 -0.87 6.02 8.37
N VAL A 113 -0.96 4.89 7.69
CA VAL A 113 -0.02 3.77 7.76
C VAL A 113 0.76 3.72 6.46
N VAL A 114 2.07 3.59 6.54
CA VAL A 114 2.93 3.55 5.35
C VAL A 114 3.87 2.36 5.39
N MET A 115 4.13 1.78 4.21
CA MET A 115 5.10 0.73 3.98
C MET A 115 5.80 0.94 2.63
N GLY A 116 6.82 0.14 2.35
CA GLY A 116 7.52 0.16 1.06
C GLY A 116 8.77 1.02 1.05
N ALA A 117 9.02 1.69 -0.07
CA ALA A 117 10.27 2.42 -0.32
C ALA A 117 10.48 3.58 0.66
N GLY A 118 11.64 3.58 1.29
CA GLY A 118 12.02 4.60 2.28
C GLY A 118 11.38 4.42 3.66
N ALA A 119 10.34 3.58 3.81
CA ALA A 119 9.63 3.43 5.07
C ALA A 119 10.54 2.94 6.21
N ARG A 120 11.34 1.90 5.98
CA ARG A 120 12.29 1.40 7.00
C ARG A 120 13.30 2.47 7.40
N PHE A 121 13.89 3.16 6.44
CA PHE A 121 14.83 4.24 6.72
C PHE A 121 14.15 5.40 7.47
N ALA A 122 12.91 5.75 7.10
CA ALA A 122 12.14 6.75 7.82
C ALA A 122 11.85 6.32 9.27
N ALA A 123 11.57 5.03 9.51
CA ALA A 123 11.39 4.49 10.85
C ALA A 123 12.66 4.65 11.70
N GLU A 124 13.84 4.38 11.13
CA GLU A 124 15.12 4.50 11.82
C GLU A 124 15.51 5.94 12.14
N GLN A 125 15.22 6.89 11.21
CA GLN A 125 15.70 8.26 11.29
C GLN A 125 14.70 9.25 11.92
N ALA A 126 13.41 8.97 11.83
CA ALA A 126 12.35 9.89 12.23
C ALA A 126 11.43 9.34 13.35
N ALA A 127 11.81 8.24 14.00
CA ALA A 127 11.04 7.68 15.11
C ALA A 127 10.69 8.73 16.18
N GLY A 128 9.44 8.72 16.61
CA GLY A 128 8.98 9.52 17.74
C GLY A 128 9.38 8.90 19.08
N GLU A 129 9.14 9.62 20.17
CA GLU A 129 9.41 9.12 21.52
C GLU A 129 8.36 8.10 21.95
N GLU A 130 7.10 8.34 21.59
CA GLU A 130 5.98 7.44 21.89
C GLU A 130 5.81 6.40 20.77
N GLN A 131 5.96 5.14 21.11
CA GLN A 131 5.75 4.02 20.22
C GLN A 131 4.42 3.30 20.54
N GLY A 132 3.92 2.56 19.57
CA GLY A 132 2.70 1.77 19.70
C GLY A 132 2.92 0.43 20.41
N PRO A 133 1.84 -0.35 20.59
CA PRO A 133 1.91 -1.66 21.23
C PRO A 133 2.60 -2.71 20.35
N ASP A 134 2.56 -2.59 19.04
CA ASP A 134 3.22 -3.53 18.12
C ASP A 134 4.64 -3.03 17.74
N PRO A 135 5.70 -3.80 18.03
CA PRO A 135 7.07 -3.42 17.74
C PRO A 135 7.38 -3.32 16.23
N ARG A 136 6.53 -3.86 15.37
CA ARG A 136 6.62 -3.72 13.92
C ARG A 136 6.13 -2.36 13.41
N VAL A 137 5.53 -1.55 14.29
CA VAL A 137 5.00 -0.23 13.97
C VAL A 137 5.85 0.84 14.62
N THR A 138 6.51 1.66 13.82
CA THR A 138 7.20 2.86 14.29
C THR A 138 6.31 4.08 14.09
N ARG A 139 6.08 4.85 15.15
CA ARG A 139 5.38 6.14 15.07
C ARG A 139 6.38 7.24 14.79
N ALA A 140 6.18 7.97 13.72
CA ALA A 140 7.03 9.07 13.30
C ALA A 140 6.22 10.37 13.16
N PRO A 141 6.57 11.45 13.85
CA PRO A 141 5.94 12.75 13.68
C PRO A 141 6.07 13.23 12.22
N ALA A 142 4.96 13.70 11.65
CA ALA A 142 4.93 14.20 10.28
C ALA A 142 5.92 15.35 10.04
N ALA A 143 6.17 16.17 11.08
CA ALA A 143 7.17 17.25 11.02
C ALA A 143 8.59 16.69 10.84
N ARG A 144 8.97 15.65 11.59
CA ARG A 144 10.29 15.01 11.44
C ARG A 144 10.46 14.37 10.05
N LEU A 145 9.39 13.77 9.52
CA LEU A 145 9.41 13.21 8.15
C LEU A 145 9.61 14.32 7.09
N ALA A 146 8.97 15.47 7.28
CA ALA A 146 9.15 16.62 6.39
C ALA A 146 10.58 17.18 6.45
N GLU A 147 11.15 17.33 7.63
CA GLU A 147 12.54 17.76 7.82
C GLU A 147 13.51 16.75 7.19
N LEU A 148 13.30 15.46 7.40
CA LEU A 148 14.11 14.40 6.80
C LEU A 148 14.03 14.43 5.27
N ALA A 149 12.84 14.57 4.70
CA ALA A 149 12.65 14.70 3.26
C ALA A 149 13.42 15.89 2.70
N ASP A 150 13.36 17.02 3.41
CA ASP A 150 14.07 18.27 3.03
C ASP A 150 15.60 18.13 3.07
N GLN A 151 16.13 17.33 4.00
CA GLN A 151 17.56 17.06 4.13
C GLN A 151 18.08 16.08 3.05
N LEU A 152 17.25 15.08 2.68
CA LEU A 152 17.68 14.03 1.75
C LEU A 152 17.51 14.43 0.29
N ALA A 153 16.47 15.19 -0.04
CA ALA A 153 16.10 15.50 -1.42
C ALA A 153 17.21 16.15 -2.25
N PRO A 154 18.07 17.05 -1.74
CA PRO A 154 19.13 17.65 -2.54
C PRO A 154 20.37 16.75 -2.69
N LEU A 155 20.45 15.65 -1.95
CA LEU A 155 21.63 14.77 -1.94
C LEU A 155 21.61 13.79 -3.11
N PRO A 156 22.72 13.63 -3.84
CA PRO A 156 22.84 12.58 -4.85
C PRO A 156 22.93 11.19 -4.17
N PRO A 157 22.55 10.09 -4.87
CA PRO A 157 22.58 8.74 -4.29
C PRO A 157 23.91 8.35 -3.68
N ASP A 158 25.02 8.66 -4.34
CA ASP A 158 26.34 8.33 -3.83
C ASP A 158 26.65 8.99 -2.49
N ALA A 159 26.13 10.19 -2.25
CA ALA A 159 26.25 10.86 -0.95
C ALA A 159 25.41 10.15 0.11
N LEU A 160 24.20 9.69 -0.24
CA LEU A 160 23.33 8.92 0.65
C LEU A 160 23.94 7.56 0.99
N VAL A 161 24.48 6.82 0.00
CA VAL A 161 25.21 5.57 0.21
C VAL A 161 26.34 5.75 1.21
N ARG A 162 27.21 6.77 1.01
CA ARG A 162 28.35 7.02 1.91
C ARG A 162 27.91 7.44 3.31
N ARG A 163 26.92 8.35 3.40
CA ARG A 163 26.49 8.93 4.67
C ARG A 163 25.73 7.94 5.55
N TYR A 164 24.84 7.14 4.94
CA TYR A 164 23.92 6.28 5.67
C TYR A 164 24.20 4.78 5.50
N LYS A 165 25.28 4.44 4.77
CA LYS A 165 25.72 3.04 4.55
C LYS A 165 24.59 2.14 3.97
N MET A 166 23.75 2.70 3.13
CA MET A 166 22.66 1.99 2.46
C MET A 166 23.09 1.50 1.08
N THR A 167 22.29 0.61 0.48
CA THR A 167 22.52 0.18 -0.90
C THR A 167 22.25 1.33 -1.88
N PHE A 168 22.82 1.26 -3.08
CA PHE A 168 22.55 2.26 -4.12
C PHE A 168 21.06 2.28 -4.49
N GLN A 169 20.43 1.11 -4.54
CA GLN A 169 19.00 0.96 -4.80
C GLN A 169 18.16 1.70 -3.75
N ASP A 170 18.47 1.51 -2.47
CA ASP A 170 17.77 2.23 -1.38
C ASP A 170 18.01 3.75 -1.48
N ALA A 171 19.26 4.16 -1.75
CA ALA A 171 19.62 5.56 -1.90
C ALA A 171 18.87 6.27 -3.04
N THR A 172 18.54 5.54 -4.10
CA THR A 172 17.74 6.08 -5.20
C THR A 172 16.26 6.27 -4.82
N ALA A 173 15.74 5.48 -3.92
CA ALA A 173 14.32 5.42 -3.57
C ALA A 173 13.96 6.24 -2.31
N VAL A 174 14.92 6.43 -1.39
CA VAL A 174 14.62 6.96 -0.06
C VAL A 174 14.11 8.40 -0.07
N ALA A 175 14.71 9.29 -0.84
CA ALA A 175 14.31 10.70 -0.86
C ALA A 175 12.91 10.92 -1.47
N PRO A 176 12.58 10.39 -2.66
CA PRO A 176 11.22 10.49 -3.20
C PRO A 176 10.19 9.77 -2.33
N GLY A 177 10.52 8.61 -1.75
CA GLY A 177 9.62 7.88 -0.86
C GLY A 177 9.25 8.69 0.39
N ILE A 178 10.23 9.23 1.11
CA ILE A 178 9.98 10.04 2.32
C ILE A 178 9.27 11.35 1.97
N MET A 179 9.57 11.96 0.82
CA MET A 179 8.84 13.13 0.34
C MET A 179 7.36 12.83 0.14
N THR A 180 7.04 11.69 -0.47
CA THR A 180 5.65 11.25 -0.66
C THR A 180 4.96 11.02 0.68
N ILE A 181 5.62 10.34 1.65
CA ILE A 181 5.08 10.13 2.99
C ILE A 181 4.77 11.46 3.69
N ALA A 182 5.73 12.39 3.67
CA ALA A 182 5.58 13.70 4.31
C ALA A 182 4.44 14.53 3.70
N GLN A 183 4.33 14.55 2.36
CA GLN A 183 3.24 15.25 1.68
C GLN A 183 1.88 14.59 1.95
N ALA A 184 1.80 13.25 1.98
CA ALA A 184 0.58 12.52 2.33
C ALA A 184 0.15 12.84 3.76
N ALA A 185 1.05 12.80 4.73
CA ALA A 185 0.75 13.14 6.12
C ALA A 185 0.21 14.57 6.27
N ARG A 186 0.82 15.52 5.57
CA ARG A 186 0.39 16.92 5.54
C ARG A 186 -1.03 17.07 4.93
N ALA A 187 -1.24 16.47 3.78
CA ALA A 187 -2.49 16.58 3.03
C ALA A 187 -3.66 15.93 3.77
N LEU A 188 -3.43 14.78 4.41
CA LEU A 188 -4.41 14.06 5.21
C LEU A 188 -4.53 14.62 6.65
N LYS A 189 -3.74 15.64 7.00
CA LYS A 189 -3.71 16.30 8.31
C LYS A 189 -3.48 15.33 9.46
N VAL A 190 -2.58 14.37 9.24
CA VAL A 190 -2.17 13.38 10.22
C VAL A 190 -0.93 13.89 10.95
N ARG A 191 -0.96 13.87 12.29
CA ARG A 191 0.14 14.33 13.14
C ARG A 191 1.30 13.34 13.17
N ASP A 192 0.96 12.06 13.33
CA ASP A 192 1.93 10.97 13.46
C ASP A 192 1.63 9.89 12.42
N VAL A 193 2.64 9.54 11.63
CA VAL A 193 2.57 8.47 10.64
C VAL A 193 2.98 7.15 11.30
N ARG A 194 2.27 6.09 11.00
CA ARG A 194 2.62 4.73 11.41
C ARG A 194 3.39 4.07 10.29
N ILE A 195 4.65 3.80 10.53
CA ILE A 195 5.53 3.16 9.56
C ILE A 195 5.60 1.69 9.89
N VAL A 196 5.20 0.84 8.95
CA VAL A 196 5.11 -0.61 9.11
C VAL A 196 6.25 -1.28 8.36
N GLN A 197 6.95 -2.18 9.05
CA GLN A 197 8.00 -3.01 8.45
C GLN A 197 7.38 -4.29 7.85
N ALA A 198 6.54 -4.11 6.83
CA ALA A 198 5.96 -5.19 6.05
C ALA A 198 6.25 -4.98 4.57
N THR A 199 6.18 -6.06 3.80
CA THR A 199 6.40 -6.07 2.36
C THR A 199 5.29 -6.84 1.66
N LEU A 200 5.15 -6.67 0.35
CA LEU A 200 4.24 -7.48 -0.47
C LEU A 200 4.52 -8.98 -0.35
N ARG A 201 5.79 -9.37 -0.10
CA ARG A 201 6.16 -10.77 0.13
C ARG A 201 5.54 -11.35 1.39
N ASP A 202 5.42 -10.56 2.46
CA ASP A 202 4.75 -10.99 3.69
C ASP A 202 3.28 -11.24 3.43
N GLY A 203 2.64 -10.41 2.61
CA GLY A 203 1.28 -10.63 2.13
C GLY A 203 1.13 -11.92 1.32
N LEU A 204 2.07 -12.18 0.41
CA LEU A 204 2.07 -13.41 -0.39
C LEU A 204 2.25 -14.67 0.48
N LEU A 205 3.18 -14.65 1.44
CA LEU A 205 3.39 -15.77 2.36
C LEU A 205 2.13 -16.04 3.20
N ARG A 206 1.45 -14.98 3.64
CA ARG A 206 0.17 -15.13 4.36
C ARG A 206 -0.94 -15.66 3.46
N ASP A 207 -1.03 -15.19 2.22
CA ASP A 207 -1.99 -15.71 1.26
C ASP A 207 -1.80 -17.21 1.03
N MET A 208 -0.56 -17.66 0.88
CA MET A 208 -0.25 -19.08 0.76
C MET A 208 -0.67 -19.87 1.99
N ALA A 209 -0.35 -19.37 3.20
CA ALA A 209 -0.76 -20.01 4.44
C ALA A 209 -2.28 -20.05 4.63
N LEU A 210 -2.98 -18.99 4.26
CA LEU A 210 -4.45 -18.95 4.31
C LEU A 210 -5.10 -19.92 3.33
N ARG A 211 -4.54 -20.08 2.13
CA ARG A 211 -5.02 -21.07 1.14
C ARG A 211 -4.88 -22.50 1.66
N GLU A 212 -3.82 -22.81 2.39
CA GLU A 212 -3.62 -24.12 3.00
C GLU A 212 -4.62 -24.39 4.14
N HIS A 213 -5.01 -23.36 4.90
CA HIS A 213 -5.85 -23.51 6.10
C HIS A 213 -7.32 -23.09 5.88
N ARG A 214 -7.69 -22.61 4.67
CA ARG A 214 -9.07 -22.19 4.30
C ARG A 214 -9.80 -21.48 5.45
N SER A 215 -9.27 -20.33 5.88
CA SER A 215 -9.90 -19.55 6.94
C SER A 215 -11.02 -18.65 6.40
N GLU A 216 -12.05 -18.36 7.21
CA GLU A 216 -13.15 -17.42 6.89
C GLU A 216 -12.63 -16.07 6.34
N GLY A 217 -11.48 -15.61 6.79
CA GLY A 217 -10.85 -14.37 6.27
C GLY A 217 -10.35 -14.46 4.83
N PHE A 218 -10.20 -15.66 4.26
CA PHE A 218 -9.81 -15.82 2.86
C PHE A 218 -11.00 -15.56 1.91
N GLU A 219 -12.17 -16.07 2.25
CA GLU A 219 -13.39 -15.89 1.45
C GLU A 219 -13.79 -14.42 1.37
N GLU A 220 -13.78 -13.69 2.50
CA GLU A 220 -14.03 -12.24 2.52
C GLU A 220 -13.09 -11.45 1.59
N GLN A 221 -11.83 -11.88 1.49
CA GLN A 221 -10.84 -11.20 0.65
C GLN A 221 -10.99 -11.52 -0.83
N VAL A 222 -11.43 -12.73 -1.18
CA VAL A 222 -11.75 -13.10 -2.57
C VAL A 222 -12.96 -12.29 -3.03
N VAL A 223 -14.03 -12.25 -2.24
CA VAL A 223 -15.21 -11.44 -2.52
C VAL A 223 -14.84 -9.96 -2.67
N TYR A 224 -14.07 -9.42 -1.74
CA TYR A 224 -13.58 -8.04 -1.84
C TYR A 224 -12.80 -7.77 -3.13
N SER A 225 -11.90 -8.67 -3.53
CA SER A 225 -11.12 -8.53 -4.77
C SER A 225 -12.03 -8.54 -6.01
N ALA A 226 -13.05 -9.38 -6.00
CA ALA A 226 -14.06 -9.45 -7.06
C ALA A 226 -14.90 -8.17 -7.13
N GLU A 227 -15.33 -7.62 -5.98
CA GLU A 227 -16.07 -6.35 -5.91
C GLU A 227 -15.22 -5.17 -6.44
N MET A 228 -13.93 -5.14 -6.08
CA MET A 228 -13.01 -4.12 -6.59
C MET A 228 -12.83 -4.21 -8.11
N LEU A 229 -12.74 -5.41 -8.64
CA LEU A 229 -12.65 -5.64 -10.08
C LEU A 229 -13.95 -5.18 -10.79
N ALA A 230 -15.11 -5.55 -10.23
CA ALA A 230 -16.40 -5.13 -10.72
C ALA A 230 -16.55 -3.59 -10.74
N ALA A 231 -16.15 -2.93 -9.67
CA ALA A 231 -16.16 -1.46 -9.58
C ALA A 231 -15.23 -0.81 -10.62
N ARG A 232 -14.04 -1.37 -10.83
CA ARG A 232 -13.06 -0.88 -11.83
C ARG A 232 -13.61 -0.92 -13.26
N TYR A 233 -14.35 -1.97 -13.60
CA TYR A 233 -14.95 -2.12 -14.92
C TYR A 233 -16.36 -1.53 -15.02
N GLY A 234 -16.81 -0.79 -14.01
CA GLY A 234 -18.12 -0.15 -14.01
C GLY A 234 -19.30 -1.12 -14.01
N ALA A 235 -19.10 -2.34 -13.47
CA ALA A 235 -20.15 -3.33 -13.37
C ALA A 235 -21.25 -2.84 -12.44
N GLU A 236 -22.51 -2.98 -12.87
CA GLU A 236 -23.65 -2.55 -12.09
C GLU A 236 -23.87 -3.47 -10.87
N PRO A 237 -23.89 -2.92 -9.63
CA PRO A 237 -24.00 -3.73 -8.42
C PRO A 237 -25.22 -4.65 -8.37
N ALA A 238 -26.35 -4.23 -8.91
CA ALA A 238 -27.55 -5.03 -8.99
C ALA A 238 -27.37 -6.24 -9.91
N HIS A 239 -26.64 -6.05 -11.02
CA HIS A 239 -26.41 -7.10 -11.99
C HIS A 239 -25.49 -8.20 -11.44
N TYR A 240 -24.31 -7.85 -10.92
CA TYR A 240 -23.38 -8.88 -10.45
C TYR A 240 -23.91 -9.62 -9.20
N ARG A 241 -24.66 -8.97 -8.32
CA ARG A 241 -25.33 -9.65 -7.19
C ARG A 241 -26.42 -10.65 -7.66
N ASN A 242 -27.15 -10.32 -8.71
CA ASN A 242 -28.09 -11.26 -9.30
C ASN A 242 -27.38 -12.46 -9.94
N VAL A 243 -26.24 -12.23 -10.62
CA VAL A 243 -25.41 -13.30 -11.18
C VAL A 243 -24.85 -14.17 -10.07
N GLU A 244 -24.33 -13.58 -9.00
CA GLU A 244 -23.85 -14.31 -7.81
C GLU A 244 -24.96 -15.21 -7.22
N ALA A 245 -26.12 -14.63 -6.92
CA ALA A 245 -27.24 -15.37 -6.36
C ALA A 245 -27.71 -16.52 -7.27
N ALA A 246 -27.80 -16.27 -8.58
CA ALA A 246 -28.18 -17.29 -9.55
C ALA A 246 -27.13 -18.39 -9.68
N SER A 247 -25.83 -18.04 -9.64
CA SER A 247 -24.74 -19.03 -9.69
C SER A 247 -24.71 -19.91 -8.45
N LEU A 248 -24.92 -19.34 -7.27
CA LEU A 248 -25.00 -20.10 -6.02
C LEU A 248 -26.22 -21.04 -6.00
N ALA A 249 -27.39 -20.56 -6.44
CA ALA A 249 -28.58 -21.39 -6.53
C ALA A 249 -28.37 -22.56 -7.51
N LEU A 250 -27.78 -22.29 -8.68
CA LEU A 250 -27.49 -23.33 -9.67
C LEU A 250 -26.47 -24.36 -9.13
N PHE A 251 -25.43 -23.88 -8.40
CA PHE A 251 -24.48 -24.78 -7.76
C PHE A 251 -25.18 -25.71 -6.75
N ASP A 252 -26.04 -25.17 -5.90
CA ASP A 252 -26.76 -25.92 -4.89
C ASP A 252 -27.75 -26.92 -5.53
N GLU A 253 -28.44 -26.54 -6.61
CA GLU A 253 -29.38 -27.40 -7.33
C GLU A 253 -28.70 -28.55 -8.08
N LEU A 254 -27.49 -28.35 -8.58
CA LEU A 254 -26.71 -29.33 -9.33
C LEU A 254 -25.76 -30.18 -8.46
N GLN A 255 -25.86 -30.11 -7.14
CA GLN A 255 -24.95 -30.80 -6.23
C GLN A 255 -24.79 -32.29 -6.50
N GLU A 256 -25.87 -32.97 -6.88
CA GLU A 256 -25.87 -34.41 -7.23
C GLU A 256 -25.11 -34.69 -8.54
N GLU A 257 -25.10 -33.71 -9.47
CA GLU A 257 -24.47 -33.86 -10.79
C GLU A 257 -22.98 -33.58 -10.75
N HIS A 258 -22.56 -32.47 -10.12
CA HIS A 258 -21.15 -32.06 -10.10
C HIS A 258 -20.32 -32.68 -8.98
N GLN A 259 -20.96 -33.19 -7.91
CA GLN A 259 -20.31 -33.84 -6.75
C GLN A 259 -19.23 -33.00 -6.07
N LEU A 260 -19.27 -31.67 -6.25
CA LEU A 260 -18.35 -30.72 -5.63
C LEU A 260 -18.76 -30.46 -4.17
N HIS A 261 -17.81 -30.04 -3.34
CA HIS A 261 -18.06 -29.76 -1.92
C HIS A 261 -18.31 -28.29 -1.68
N GLY A 262 -18.81 -27.91 -0.49
CA GLY A 262 -19.15 -26.54 -0.14
C GLY A 262 -18.01 -25.52 -0.23
N HIS A 263 -16.76 -25.97 -0.27
CA HIS A 263 -15.58 -25.13 -0.44
C HIS A 263 -15.30 -24.74 -1.91
N GLU A 264 -15.99 -25.33 -2.86
CA GLU A 264 -15.91 -25.02 -4.29
C GLU A 264 -17.08 -24.11 -4.72
N ARG A 265 -18.00 -23.85 -3.79
CA ARG A 265 -19.13 -22.95 -3.90
C ARG A 265 -18.70 -21.50 -3.73
#